data_4a55381ffa513a7578be037661974fde
#
_entry.id   4a55381ffa513a7578be037661974fde
#
_cell.length_a   1.000
_cell.length_b   1.000
_cell.length_c   1.000
_cell.angle_alpha   90.00
_cell.angle_beta   90.00
_cell.angle_gamma   90.00
#
_symmetry.space_group_name_H-M   'P 1'
#
loop_
_entity.id
_entity.type
_entity.pdbx_description
1 polymer ?
#
loop_
_entity_poly.entity_id
_entity_poly.type
_entity_poly.pdbx_seq_one_letter_code
_entity_poly.pdbx_strand_id
1 'polypeptide(L)'
;MRLSTLLLANVFFVSAVRPPRISWEKFGDLAFFHCSTMNEMTFSDADNAIVARFPMVTIEKWQGCNSTPNCYGNPNPPASCPTQQDGTLAVAAQLKALDPSIWIASWLDSMRVYEPIHSLNPGILNKVNQSCVRPALSTFIDSNPNFLLPNMAGLPAKEQFIKAHVFDHRKPEVRALWRDVCLNLTSTGLIDGCGADASQQPYTFINDVDPSVGADWAAGRNWTLGNTTAAIAGAGGYVLGKMEFELGAYTNGVLQESCNAGNETINVLRQAAAASIRDGVTYVYQCHSSGGSMDEFASFLIGAYPGAFWGFGGWYQATSDFATRWLPIFDQPLGAPTADATFNVPTATWSRTFAHASVTFDMNTMTGNITTKKMF
;
A
#
# COMPACT_ATOMS: atom_id res chain seq x y z
N MET A 1 -12.86 -27.50 -47.59
CA MET A 1 -13.57 -27.30 -46.32
C MET A 1 -12.64 -26.68 -45.32
N ARG A 2 -12.70 -25.35 -45.08
CA ARG A 2 -11.86 -24.68 -44.10
C ARG A 2 -12.73 -24.48 -42.85
N LEU A 3 -12.36 -25.13 -41.75
CA LEU A 3 -12.93 -24.84 -40.44
C LEU A 3 -12.32 -23.53 -39.91
N SER A 4 -13.15 -22.53 -39.85
CA SER A 4 -12.82 -21.29 -39.12
C SER A 4 -13.07 -21.51 -37.64
N THR A 5 -12.01 -21.58 -36.86
CA THR A 5 -12.07 -21.64 -35.40
C THR A 5 -12.43 -20.24 -34.90
N LEU A 6 -13.66 -20.02 -34.47
CA LEU A 6 -14.07 -18.83 -33.75
C LEU A 6 -13.40 -18.87 -32.35
N LEU A 7 -12.39 -18.02 -32.12
CA LEU A 7 -11.94 -17.68 -30.79
C LEU A 7 -13.03 -16.81 -30.14
N LEU A 8 -13.85 -17.40 -29.28
CA LEU A 8 -14.69 -16.69 -28.34
C LEU A 8 -13.77 -16.02 -27.30
N ALA A 9 -13.48 -14.74 -27.48
CA ALA A 9 -12.92 -13.90 -26.45
C ALA A 9 -13.96 -13.82 -25.32
N ASN A 10 -13.71 -14.55 -24.23
CA ASN A 10 -14.45 -14.36 -22.98
C ASN A 10 -14.13 -12.96 -22.47
N VAL A 11 -14.96 -11.98 -22.82
CA VAL A 11 -14.96 -10.68 -22.16
C VAL A 11 -15.55 -10.92 -20.77
N PHE A 12 -14.68 -11.16 -19.81
CA PHE A 12 -15.07 -11.08 -18.40
C PHE A 12 -15.47 -9.64 -18.15
N PHE A 13 -16.75 -9.36 -18.00
CA PHE A 13 -17.21 -8.16 -17.37
C PHE A 13 -16.71 -8.19 -15.93
N VAL A 14 -15.55 -7.59 -15.68
CA VAL A 14 -15.08 -7.30 -14.35
C VAL A 14 -16.11 -6.35 -13.75
N SER A 15 -16.91 -6.85 -12.83
CA SER A 15 -17.78 -5.99 -12.00
C SER A 15 -16.86 -4.91 -11.45
N ALA A 16 -17.16 -3.66 -11.77
CA ALA A 16 -16.29 -2.54 -11.41
C ALA A 16 -16.08 -2.57 -9.90
N VAL A 17 -14.85 -2.87 -9.48
CA VAL A 17 -14.42 -2.65 -8.10
C VAL A 17 -14.78 -1.20 -7.80
N ARG A 18 -15.62 -1.01 -6.80
CA ARG A 18 -15.95 0.33 -6.32
C ARG A 18 -15.04 0.56 -5.12
N PRO A 19 -13.90 1.27 -5.29
CA PRO A 19 -13.16 1.76 -4.15
C PRO A 19 -14.09 2.60 -3.26
N PRO A 20 -13.74 2.83 -2.00
CA PRO A 20 -14.55 3.66 -1.13
C PRO A 20 -14.84 4.97 -1.86
N ARG A 21 -16.10 5.27 -2.04
CA ARG A 21 -16.46 6.57 -2.63
C ARG A 21 -16.14 7.60 -1.57
N ILE A 22 -15.15 8.42 -1.84
CA ILE A 22 -14.91 9.62 -1.05
C ILE A 22 -16.18 10.43 -1.08
N SER A 23 -16.79 10.67 0.08
CA SER A 23 -18.02 11.43 0.18
C SER A 23 -17.78 12.92 -0.05
N TRP A 24 -16.56 13.38 0.15
CA TRP A 24 -16.15 14.80 0.16
C TRP A 24 -16.87 15.64 1.23
N GLU A 25 -17.55 15.03 2.19
CA GLU A 25 -18.28 15.79 3.20
C GLU A 25 -17.31 16.54 4.10
N LYS A 26 -16.22 15.89 4.48
CA LYS A 26 -15.16 16.48 5.32
C LYS A 26 -13.77 16.06 4.84
N PHE A 27 -12.74 16.77 5.34
CA PHE A 27 -11.36 16.47 4.98
C PHE A 27 -10.94 15.04 5.37
N GLY A 28 -11.50 14.50 6.46
CA GLY A 28 -11.22 13.13 6.92
C GLY A 28 -11.65 12.04 5.94
N ASP A 29 -12.57 12.32 5.03
CA ASP A 29 -12.98 11.37 3.99
C ASP A 29 -11.85 11.04 3.00
N LEU A 30 -10.82 11.88 2.96
CA LEU A 30 -9.61 11.71 2.15
C LEU A 30 -8.43 11.13 2.95
N ALA A 31 -8.62 10.82 4.23
CA ALA A 31 -7.54 10.35 5.07
C ALA A 31 -7.39 8.82 4.99
N PHE A 32 -6.14 8.33 5.05
CA PHE A 32 -5.88 6.92 5.32
C PHE A 32 -4.88 6.76 6.46
N PHE A 33 -4.97 5.61 7.10
CA PHE A 33 -4.07 5.21 8.17
C PHE A 33 -3.15 4.08 7.70
N HIS A 34 -1.86 4.20 7.95
CA HIS A 34 -0.90 3.15 7.63
C HIS A 34 0.04 2.94 8.80
N CYS A 35 -0.03 1.79 9.46
CA CYS A 35 0.96 1.39 10.45
C CYS A 35 0.76 -0.06 10.94
N SER A 36 1.62 -0.47 11.88
CA SER A 36 1.45 -1.68 12.69
C SER A 36 1.95 -1.44 14.10
N THR A 37 1.53 -2.29 15.03
CA THR A 37 2.15 -2.42 16.35
C THR A 37 2.83 -3.78 16.43
N MET A 38 4.14 -3.78 16.74
CA MET A 38 4.90 -5.02 16.79
C MET A 38 4.62 -5.83 18.07
N ASN A 39 4.36 -5.15 19.17
CA ASN A 39 4.27 -5.76 20.49
C ASN A 39 2.87 -6.27 20.87
N GLU A 40 1.87 -5.98 20.08
CA GLU A 40 0.48 -6.28 20.34
C GLU A 40 -0.19 -6.91 19.13
N MET A 41 -0.94 -7.99 19.33
CA MET A 41 -1.71 -8.63 18.24
C MET A 41 -2.79 -7.70 17.70
N THR A 42 -3.35 -6.86 18.58
CA THR A 42 -4.48 -5.97 18.31
C THR A 42 -4.16 -4.58 18.81
N PHE A 43 -4.86 -3.59 18.29
CA PHE A 43 -4.80 -2.24 18.86
C PHE A 43 -5.57 -2.20 20.18
N SER A 44 -5.19 -1.28 21.09
CA SER A 44 -6.00 -0.96 22.26
C SER A 44 -7.37 -0.40 21.84
N ASP A 45 -8.38 -0.46 22.72
CA ASP A 45 -9.70 0.11 22.44
C ASP A 45 -9.62 1.61 22.11
N ALA A 46 -8.73 2.34 22.79
CA ALA A 46 -8.50 3.76 22.54
C ALA A 46 -7.92 4.01 21.13
N ASP A 47 -6.95 3.21 20.72
CA ASP A 47 -6.35 3.32 19.40
C ASP A 47 -7.32 2.89 18.30
N ASN A 48 -8.07 1.82 18.53
CA ASN A 48 -9.12 1.37 17.61
C ASN A 48 -10.16 2.46 17.35
N ALA A 49 -10.58 3.19 18.40
CA ALA A 49 -11.54 4.28 18.27
C ALA A 49 -11.00 5.43 17.40
N ILE A 50 -9.68 5.63 17.37
CA ILE A 50 -9.02 6.62 16.51
C ILE A 50 -8.88 6.09 15.10
N VAL A 51 -8.35 4.88 14.94
CA VAL A 51 -8.08 4.27 13.63
C VAL A 51 -9.38 4.03 12.86
N ALA A 52 -10.47 3.68 13.55
CA ALA A 52 -11.78 3.49 12.94
C ALA A 52 -12.41 4.78 12.35
N ARG A 53 -11.84 5.95 12.62
CA ARG A 53 -12.26 7.22 11.97
C ARG A 53 -11.76 7.34 10.53
N PHE A 54 -10.73 6.58 10.15
CA PHE A 54 -10.16 6.61 8.81
C PHE A 54 -10.97 5.73 7.86
N PRO A 55 -11.38 6.22 6.69
CA PRO A 55 -12.14 5.44 5.73
C PRO A 55 -11.31 4.31 5.10
N MET A 56 -9.99 4.42 5.15
CA MET A 56 -9.05 3.45 4.61
C MET A 56 -7.91 3.18 5.60
N VAL A 57 -7.58 1.91 5.79
CA VAL A 57 -6.50 1.47 6.68
C VAL A 57 -5.61 0.49 5.95
N THR A 58 -4.31 0.72 5.96
CA THR A 58 -3.31 -0.24 5.49
C THR A 58 -2.55 -0.79 6.68
N ILE A 59 -2.68 -2.09 6.93
CA ILE A 59 -2.01 -2.77 8.04
C ILE A 59 -0.68 -3.28 7.54
N GLU A 60 0.39 -2.80 8.16
CA GLU A 60 1.77 -3.14 7.82
C GLU A 60 2.11 -4.58 8.25
N LYS A 61 3.00 -5.22 7.53
CA LYS A 61 3.42 -6.63 7.71
C LYS A 61 4.01 -7.00 9.08
N TRP A 62 4.22 -6.03 9.96
CA TRP A 62 4.82 -6.26 11.28
C TRP A 62 3.80 -6.37 12.41
N GLN A 63 2.51 -6.36 12.11
CA GLN A 63 1.47 -6.38 13.12
C GLN A 63 1.55 -7.61 14.02
N GLY A 64 1.64 -7.40 15.34
CA GLY A 64 1.62 -8.44 16.36
C GLY A 64 2.89 -9.29 16.46
N CYS A 65 3.90 -8.96 15.75
CA CYS A 65 5.11 -9.76 15.60
C CYS A 65 5.83 -10.13 16.89
N ASN A 66 5.84 -9.24 17.86
CA ASN A 66 6.50 -9.43 19.16
C ASN A 66 5.48 -9.63 20.30
N SER A 67 4.23 -9.93 19.97
CA SER A 67 3.15 -10.06 20.95
C SER A 67 3.26 -11.29 21.84
N THR A 68 4.02 -12.30 21.42
CA THR A 68 4.17 -13.54 22.16
C THR A 68 5.66 -13.74 22.52
N PRO A 69 5.99 -13.97 23.80
CA PRO A 69 7.37 -14.23 24.24
C PRO A 69 7.97 -15.41 23.49
N ASN A 70 9.28 -15.33 23.19
CA ASN A 70 10.07 -16.35 22.48
C ASN A 70 9.65 -16.62 21.01
N CYS A 71 8.73 -15.86 20.45
CA CYS A 71 8.43 -15.96 19.03
C CYS A 71 9.37 -15.09 18.21
N TYR A 72 9.61 -13.90 18.71
CA TYR A 72 10.45 -12.91 18.08
C TYR A 72 11.94 -13.21 18.27
N GLY A 73 12.74 -13.18 17.20
CA GLY A 73 14.18 -13.45 17.25
C GLY A 73 14.56 -14.91 17.51
N ASN A 74 13.60 -15.80 17.69
CA ASN A 74 13.86 -17.21 17.91
C ASN A 74 14.09 -17.90 16.55
N PRO A 75 15.26 -18.49 16.28
CA PRO A 75 15.54 -19.22 15.04
C PRO A 75 14.64 -20.45 14.85
N ASN A 76 14.09 -20.97 15.96
CA ASN A 76 13.18 -22.10 15.98
C ASN A 76 11.92 -21.75 16.79
N PRO A 77 11.07 -20.82 16.30
CA PRO A 77 9.92 -20.39 17.06
C PRO A 77 8.93 -21.55 17.23
N PRO A 78 8.26 -21.66 18.38
CA PRO A 78 7.16 -22.59 18.55
C PRO A 78 6.10 -22.47 17.44
N ALA A 79 5.48 -23.59 17.10
CA ALA A 79 4.38 -23.58 16.10
C ALA A 79 3.18 -22.75 16.53
N SER A 80 3.07 -22.41 17.81
CA SER A 80 2.04 -21.54 18.38
C SER A 80 2.33 -20.05 18.21
N CYS A 81 3.47 -19.68 17.66
CA CYS A 81 3.75 -18.27 17.40
C CYS A 81 2.82 -17.70 16.33
N PRO A 82 2.27 -16.49 16.57
CA PRO A 82 1.41 -15.86 15.61
C PRO A 82 2.16 -15.57 14.31
N THR A 83 1.46 -15.70 13.20
CA THR A 83 1.95 -15.25 11.89
C THR A 83 1.59 -13.78 11.69
N GLN A 84 2.22 -13.16 10.71
CA GLN A 84 1.85 -11.83 10.25
C GLN A 84 0.36 -11.75 9.87
N GLN A 85 -0.16 -12.78 9.20
CA GLN A 85 -1.56 -12.83 8.81
C GLN A 85 -2.48 -12.84 10.04
N ASP A 86 -2.11 -13.56 11.11
CA ASP A 86 -2.90 -13.59 12.35
C ASP A 86 -3.04 -12.20 12.96
N GLY A 87 -1.95 -11.43 13.07
CA GLY A 87 -1.98 -10.06 13.57
C GLY A 87 -2.81 -9.13 12.67
N THR A 88 -2.61 -9.21 11.36
CA THR A 88 -3.38 -8.42 10.39
C THR A 88 -4.88 -8.72 10.47
N LEU A 89 -5.26 -10.00 10.53
CA LEU A 89 -6.67 -10.41 10.62
C LEU A 89 -7.29 -10.03 11.97
N ALA A 90 -6.55 -10.11 13.07
CA ALA A 90 -7.02 -9.71 14.38
C ALA A 90 -7.37 -8.21 14.42
N VAL A 91 -6.48 -7.34 13.92
CA VAL A 91 -6.76 -5.89 13.81
C VAL A 91 -7.91 -5.62 12.85
N ALA A 92 -7.93 -6.28 11.69
CA ALA A 92 -8.99 -6.09 10.72
C ALA A 92 -10.37 -6.45 11.30
N ALA A 93 -10.46 -7.55 12.07
CA ALA A 93 -11.69 -7.95 12.74
C ALA A 93 -12.17 -6.90 13.75
N GLN A 94 -11.25 -6.31 14.54
CA GLN A 94 -11.60 -5.23 15.46
C GLN A 94 -12.15 -4.00 14.74
N LEU A 95 -11.45 -3.55 13.68
CA LEU A 95 -11.85 -2.36 12.91
C LEU A 95 -13.19 -2.57 12.21
N LYS A 96 -13.39 -3.72 11.56
CA LYS A 96 -14.67 -4.06 10.91
C LYS A 96 -15.83 -4.22 11.89
N ALA A 97 -15.56 -4.59 13.14
CA ALA A 97 -16.57 -4.64 14.18
C ALA A 97 -17.03 -3.24 14.64
N LEU A 98 -16.13 -2.24 14.57
CA LEU A 98 -16.44 -0.84 14.87
C LEU A 98 -17.14 -0.15 13.69
N ASP A 99 -16.60 -0.33 12.50
CA ASP A 99 -17.18 0.18 11.26
C ASP A 99 -16.90 -0.79 10.08
N PRO A 100 -17.90 -1.54 9.63
CA PRO A 100 -17.74 -2.48 8.53
C PRO A 100 -17.45 -1.81 7.18
N SER A 101 -17.62 -0.50 7.07
CA SER A 101 -17.35 0.26 5.84
C SER A 101 -15.88 0.63 5.65
N ILE A 102 -15.04 0.51 6.68
CA ILE A 102 -13.60 0.78 6.58
C ILE A 102 -12.98 -0.15 5.54
N TRP A 103 -12.22 0.41 4.61
CA TRP A 103 -11.43 -0.37 3.66
C TRP A 103 -10.08 -0.75 4.25
N ILE A 104 -9.76 -2.05 4.23
CA ILE A 104 -8.57 -2.56 4.88
C ILE A 104 -7.68 -3.27 3.86
N ALA A 105 -6.41 -2.83 3.73
CA ALA A 105 -5.38 -3.51 2.98
C ALA A 105 -4.37 -4.19 3.92
N SER A 106 -3.88 -5.36 3.52
CA SER A 106 -2.70 -5.99 4.11
C SER A 106 -1.48 -5.65 3.28
N TRP A 107 -0.45 -5.04 3.89
CA TRP A 107 0.79 -4.66 3.20
C TRP A 107 1.80 -5.80 3.29
N LEU A 108 2.15 -6.41 2.15
CA LEU A 108 2.96 -7.62 2.04
C LEU A 108 4.16 -7.39 1.11
N ASP A 109 5.28 -8.03 1.39
CA ASP A 109 6.38 -8.08 0.43
C ASP A 109 6.02 -8.98 -0.76
N SER A 110 6.08 -8.41 -1.96
CA SER A 110 5.81 -9.13 -3.21
C SER A 110 7.07 -9.65 -3.91
N MET A 111 8.21 -9.03 -3.63
CA MET A 111 9.46 -9.30 -4.32
C MET A 111 10.46 -10.07 -3.48
N ARG A 112 10.42 -9.93 -2.17
CA ARG A 112 11.47 -10.39 -1.26
C ARG A 112 10.92 -11.10 -0.03
N VAL A 113 11.75 -11.96 0.54
CA VAL A 113 11.52 -12.60 1.83
C VAL A 113 12.69 -12.30 2.76
N TYR A 114 12.37 -11.96 3.99
CA TYR A 114 13.38 -11.67 5.00
C TYR A 114 13.97 -12.96 5.57
N GLU A 115 15.30 -13.03 5.70
CA GLU A 115 15.95 -14.13 6.44
C GLU A 115 15.59 -14.07 7.92
N PRO A 116 15.52 -15.20 8.61
CA PRO A 116 15.67 -15.23 10.06
C PRO A 116 17.05 -14.66 10.41
N ILE A 117 17.11 -13.79 11.38
CA ILE A 117 18.10 -12.72 11.68
C ILE A 117 19.55 -13.13 11.86
N HIS A 118 19.98 -14.31 11.59
CA HIS A 118 21.37 -14.70 11.87
C HIS A 118 22.47 -13.96 11.10
N SER A 119 22.13 -13.13 10.11
CA SER A 119 23.11 -12.49 9.24
C SER A 119 22.97 -10.98 9.04
N LEU A 120 22.06 -10.29 9.73
CA LEU A 120 21.86 -8.84 9.52
C LEU A 120 22.85 -7.99 10.32
N ASN A 121 23.35 -6.94 9.68
CA ASN A 121 24.24 -5.94 10.29
C ASN A 121 23.61 -5.35 11.57
N PRO A 122 24.27 -5.44 12.73
CA PRO A 122 23.74 -4.95 14.00
C PRO A 122 23.30 -3.49 14.01
N GLY A 123 23.83 -2.66 13.11
CA GLY A 123 23.46 -1.25 12.99
C GLY A 123 22.06 -1.01 12.39
N ILE A 124 21.51 -1.96 11.64
CA ILE A 124 20.15 -1.89 11.09
C ILE A 124 19.15 -2.52 12.06
N LEU A 125 19.58 -3.49 12.84
CA LEU A 125 18.77 -4.20 13.83
C LEU A 125 18.21 -3.32 14.94
N ASN A 126 18.88 -2.22 15.30
CA ASN A 126 18.41 -1.31 16.33
C ASN A 126 17.17 -0.48 15.94
N LYS A 127 16.73 -0.52 14.67
CA LYS A 127 15.57 0.24 14.19
C LYS A 127 14.40 -0.63 13.74
N VAL A 128 14.65 -1.86 13.30
CA VAL A 128 13.59 -2.78 12.86
C VAL A 128 14.01 -4.19 13.23
N ASN A 129 13.44 -4.68 14.29
CA ASN A 129 13.68 -6.03 14.73
C ASN A 129 12.82 -6.97 13.86
N GLN A 130 13.43 -7.60 12.86
CA GLN A 130 12.75 -8.21 11.69
C GLN A 130 12.39 -9.69 11.84
N SER A 131 12.44 -10.25 13.03
CA SER A 131 12.30 -11.69 13.25
C SER A 131 10.88 -12.22 13.32
N CYS A 132 9.89 -11.36 13.18
CA CYS A 132 8.51 -11.77 13.11
C CYS A 132 8.14 -12.43 11.77
N VAL A 133 9.08 -12.53 10.88
CA VAL A 133 8.81 -13.00 9.55
C VAL A 133 8.86 -14.51 9.50
N ARG A 134 7.82 -15.16 10.03
CA ARG A 134 7.31 -16.39 9.44
C ARG A 134 5.88 -16.17 8.99
N PRO A 135 5.63 -15.45 7.90
CA PRO A 135 4.40 -15.64 7.16
C PRO A 135 4.36 -17.09 6.66
N ALA A 136 3.18 -17.59 6.35
CA ALA A 136 3.02 -18.87 5.64
C ALA A 136 3.98 -18.98 4.43
N LEU A 137 4.32 -17.86 3.82
CA LEU A 137 5.35 -17.66 2.81
C LEU A 137 6.74 -18.11 3.23
N SER A 138 7.27 -17.74 4.40
CA SER A 138 8.64 -18.11 4.77
C SER A 138 8.76 -19.58 5.15
N THR A 139 7.76 -20.14 5.81
CA THR A 139 7.73 -21.59 6.10
C THR A 139 7.73 -22.39 4.80
N PHE A 140 7.01 -21.92 3.79
CA PHE A 140 7.02 -22.53 2.47
C PHE A 140 8.39 -22.42 1.78
N ILE A 141 9.07 -21.28 1.89
CA ILE A 141 10.39 -21.05 1.30
C ILE A 141 11.48 -21.85 2.00
N ASP A 142 11.44 -21.96 3.32
CA ASP A 142 12.35 -22.82 4.08
C ASP A 142 12.30 -24.27 3.58
N SER A 143 11.10 -24.71 3.17
CA SER A 143 10.87 -26.03 2.58
C SER A 143 11.17 -26.10 1.07
N ASN A 144 11.26 -24.95 0.41
CA ASN A 144 11.41 -24.83 -1.05
C ASN A 144 12.43 -23.75 -1.43
N PRO A 145 13.73 -23.90 -1.05
CA PRO A 145 14.77 -22.89 -1.30
C PRO A 145 14.94 -22.57 -2.80
N ASN A 146 14.50 -23.47 -3.67
CA ASN A 146 14.48 -23.28 -5.11
C ASN A 146 13.48 -22.21 -5.58
N PHE A 147 12.66 -21.64 -4.70
CA PHE A 147 11.77 -20.50 -5.01
C PHE A 147 12.50 -19.17 -5.01
N LEU A 148 13.71 -19.17 -4.47
CA LEU A 148 14.54 -17.98 -4.47
C LEU A 148 15.31 -17.84 -5.78
N LEU A 149 15.48 -16.59 -6.22
CA LEU A 149 16.30 -16.27 -7.37
C LEU A 149 17.76 -16.65 -7.07
N PRO A 150 18.43 -17.45 -7.89
CA PRO A 150 19.85 -17.74 -7.68
C PRO A 150 20.72 -16.57 -8.15
N ASN A 151 21.82 -16.31 -7.41
CA ASN A 151 22.89 -15.46 -7.89
C ASN A 151 23.82 -16.23 -8.86
N MET A 152 24.86 -15.59 -9.40
CA MET A 152 25.80 -16.22 -10.32
C MET A 152 26.61 -17.38 -9.72
N ALA A 153 26.70 -17.46 -8.40
CA ALA A 153 27.31 -18.60 -7.70
C ALA A 153 26.30 -19.73 -7.37
N GLY A 154 25.04 -19.61 -7.79
CA GLY A 154 23.98 -20.58 -7.51
C GLY A 154 23.40 -20.49 -6.09
N LEU A 155 23.77 -19.49 -5.32
CA LEU A 155 23.21 -19.24 -3.98
C LEU A 155 22.02 -18.30 -4.07
N PRO A 156 21.11 -18.27 -3.06
CA PRO A 156 20.01 -17.33 -3.04
C PRO A 156 20.46 -15.87 -3.16
N ALA A 157 19.97 -15.16 -4.18
CA ALA A 157 20.27 -13.76 -4.40
C ALA A 157 19.67 -12.87 -3.32
N LYS A 158 20.33 -11.74 -3.04
CA LYS A 158 19.89 -10.75 -2.06
C LYS A 158 19.75 -9.38 -2.74
N GLU A 159 18.72 -8.65 -2.36
CA GLU A 159 18.58 -7.27 -2.82
C GLU A 159 19.57 -6.34 -2.09
N GLN A 160 19.85 -5.17 -2.68
CA GLN A 160 20.95 -4.31 -2.24
C GLN A 160 20.69 -3.59 -0.92
N PHE A 161 19.43 -3.28 -0.63
CA PHE A 161 19.06 -2.36 0.44
C PHE A 161 19.08 -3.01 1.83
N ILE A 162 18.24 -4.01 2.06
CA ILE A 162 18.11 -4.67 3.36
C ILE A 162 18.67 -6.09 3.38
N LYS A 163 19.26 -6.53 2.26
CA LYS A 163 19.85 -7.87 2.09
C LYS A 163 18.86 -9.02 2.22
N ALA A 164 17.58 -8.76 1.99
CA ALA A 164 16.56 -9.79 1.95
C ALA A 164 16.71 -10.67 0.70
N HIS A 165 16.32 -11.93 0.80
CA HIS A 165 16.29 -12.83 -0.35
C HIS A 165 15.19 -12.43 -1.33
N VAL A 166 15.42 -12.70 -2.61
CA VAL A 166 14.52 -12.32 -3.69
C VAL A 166 13.83 -13.54 -4.25
N PHE A 167 12.52 -13.42 -4.47
CA PHE A 167 11.72 -14.44 -5.13
C PHE A 167 12.06 -14.60 -6.61
N ASP A 168 12.10 -15.82 -7.10
CA ASP A 168 12.25 -16.10 -8.53
C ASP A 168 10.89 -16.05 -9.26
N HIS A 169 10.45 -14.86 -9.62
CA HIS A 169 9.18 -14.64 -10.32
C HIS A 169 9.10 -15.29 -11.72
N ARG A 170 10.18 -15.85 -12.25
CA ARG A 170 10.13 -16.66 -13.47
C ARG A 170 9.37 -17.96 -13.24
N LYS A 171 9.30 -18.44 -11.99
CA LYS A 171 8.65 -19.70 -11.61
C LYS A 171 7.15 -19.52 -11.38
N PRO A 172 6.31 -20.30 -12.06
CA PRO A 172 4.85 -20.24 -11.88
C PRO A 172 4.39 -20.44 -10.45
N GLU A 173 5.07 -21.30 -9.70
CA GLU A 173 4.77 -21.64 -8.32
C GLU A 173 4.95 -20.44 -7.39
N VAL A 174 6.01 -19.64 -7.62
CA VAL A 174 6.26 -18.39 -6.88
C VAL A 174 5.17 -17.37 -7.16
N ARG A 175 4.79 -17.24 -8.42
CA ARG A 175 3.72 -16.32 -8.82
C ARG A 175 2.37 -16.72 -8.22
N ALA A 176 2.08 -18.02 -8.18
CA ALA A 176 0.87 -18.53 -7.56
C ALA A 176 0.85 -18.28 -6.05
N LEU A 177 1.99 -18.47 -5.39
CA LEU A 177 2.10 -18.34 -3.93
C LEU A 177 1.66 -16.95 -3.42
N TRP A 178 2.19 -15.86 -3.99
CA TRP A 178 1.82 -14.51 -3.57
C TRP A 178 0.36 -14.19 -3.85
N ARG A 179 -0.14 -14.59 -5.02
CA ARG A 179 -1.56 -14.49 -5.38
C ARG A 179 -2.45 -15.21 -4.36
N ASP A 180 -2.11 -16.44 -4.02
CA ASP A 180 -2.92 -17.29 -3.15
C ASP A 180 -2.93 -16.76 -1.70
N VAL A 181 -1.83 -16.17 -1.22
CA VAL A 181 -1.81 -15.46 0.08
C VAL A 181 -2.79 -14.29 0.06
N CYS A 182 -2.78 -13.47 -0.97
CA CYS A 182 -3.72 -12.36 -1.10
C CYS A 182 -5.17 -12.82 -1.21
N LEU A 183 -5.44 -13.87 -1.98
CA LEU A 183 -6.78 -14.46 -2.09
C LEU A 183 -7.27 -15.03 -0.75
N ASN A 184 -6.41 -15.71 -0.01
CA ASN A 184 -6.75 -16.24 1.30
C ASN A 184 -7.12 -15.12 2.28
N LEU A 185 -6.34 -14.02 2.31
CA LEU A 185 -6.64 -12.88 3.16
C LEU A 185 -7.97 -12.20 2.78
N THR A 186 -8.18 -11.95 1.50
CA THR A 186 -9.39 -11.28 1.02
C THR A 186 -10.64 -12.16 1.13
N SER A 187 -10.50 -13.48 1.03
CA SER A 187 -11.61 -14.43 1.19
C SER A 187 -12.21 -14.46 2.60
N THR A 188 -11.50 -13.91 3.60
CA THR A 188 -12.01 -13.79 4.97
C THR A 188 -13.15 -12.77 5.09
N GLY A 189 -13.28 -11.86 4.13
CA GLY A 189 -14.19 -10.71 4.20
C GLY A 189 -13.74 -9.61 5.17
N LEU A 190 -12.57 -9.75 5.80
CA LEU A 190 -11.98 -8.75 6.71
C LEU A 190 -10.99 -7.83 5.98
N ILE A 191 -10.36 -8.32 4.93
CA ILE A 191 -9.36 -7.61 4.13
C ILE A 191 -9.95 -7.32 2.75
N ASP A 192 -9.92 -6.06 2.35
CA ASP A 192 -10.45 -5.60 1.07
C ASP A 192 -9.38 -5.56 -0.04
N GLY A 193 -8.10 -5.62 0.32
CA GLY A 193 -7.02 -5.58 -0.65
C GLY A 193 -5.65 -5.97 -0.11
N CYS A 194 -4.71 -6.14 -1.03
CA CYS A 194 -3.30 -6.40 -0.74
C CYS A 194 -2.42 -5.25 -1.25
N GLY A 195 -1.45 -4.85 -0.44
CA GLY A 195 -0.36 -4.00 -0.87
C GLY A 195 0.88 -4.83 -1.19
N ALA A 196 1.52 -4.51 -2.29
CA ALA A 196 2.71 -5.18 -2.80
C ALA A 196 3.96 -4.35 -2.52
N ASP A 197 4.55 -4.51 -1.33
CA ASP A 197 5.81 -3.83 -1.00
C ASP A 197 6.93 -4.27 -1.93
N ALA A 198 7.88 -3.38 -2.17
CA ALA A 198 9.02 -3.55 -3.05
C ALA A 198 8.68 -3.85 -4.53
N SER A 199 7.42 -3.76 -4.93
CA SER A 199 6.97 -4.08 -6.31
C SER A 199 7.63 -3.22 -7.40
N GLN A 200 8.05 -1.99 -7.06
CA GLN A 200 8.71 -1.06 -7.99
C GLN A 200 10.19 -1.35 -8.21
N GLN A 201 10.84 -2.14 -7.35
CA GLN A 201 12.30 -2.30 -7.41
C GLN A 201 12.72 -2.97 -8.73
N PRO A 202 13.63 -2.37 -9.49
CA PRO A 202 14.12 -2.97 -10.73
C PRO A 202 15.06 -4.15 -10.44
N TYR A 203 15.21 -5.02 -11.42
CA TYR A 203 16.13 -6.17 -11.32
C TYR A 203 17.57 -5.77 -10.97
N THR A 204 18.00 -4.60 -11.38
CA THR A 204 19.34 -4.04 -11.07
C THR A 204 19.57 -3.79 -9.58
N PHE A 205 18.53 -3.81 -8.75
CA PHE A 205 18.64 -3.73 -7.29
C PHE A 205 19.02 -5.07 -6.63
N ILE A 206 19.15 -6.14 -7.42
CA ILE A 206 19.50 -7.47 -6.90
C ILE A 206 20.98 -7.69 -7.15
N ASN A 207 21.70 -8.15 -6.10
CA ASN A 207 23.14 -8.36 -6.19
C ASN A 207 23.50 -9.65 -6.92
N ASP A 208 24.60 -9.60 -7.66
CA ASP A 208 25.31 -10.74 -8.24
C ASP A 208 24.43 -11.68 -9.07
N VAL A 209 23.39 -11.16 -9.71
CA VAL A 209 22.48 -11.93 -10.56
C VAL A 209 22.86 -11.83 -12.03
N ASP A 210 22.49 -12.86 -12.81
CA ASP A 210 22.68 -12.88 -14.25
C ASP A 210 21.81 -11.82 -14.94
N PRO A 211 22.37 -10.80 -15.59
CA PRO A 211 21.59 -9.77 -16.25
C PRO A 211 20.67 -10.29 -17.36
N SER A 212 21.01 -11.44 -17.97
CA SER A 212 20.24 -12.00 -19.08
C SER A 212 18.84 -12.45 -18.70
N VAL A 213 18.59 -12.72 -17.41
CA VAL A 213 17.27 -13.19 -16.93
C VAL A 213 16.39 -12.05 -16.37
N GLY A 214 16.92 -10.81 -16.38
CA GLY A 214 16.23 -9.67 -15.76
C GLY A 214 14.87 -9.35 -16.38
N ALA A 215 14.77 -9.44 -17.72
CA ALA A 215 13.53 -9.20 -18.45
C ALA A 215 12.46 -10.25 -18.07
N ASP A 216 12.82 -11.52 -18.02
CA ASP A 216 11.91 -12.61 -17.69
C ASP A 216 11.45 -12.53 -16.22
N TRP A 217 12.38 -12.16 -15.33
CA TRP A 217 12.04 -11.94 -13.92
C TRP A 217 11.04 -10.78 -13.76
N ALA A 218 11.27 -9.66 -14.42
CA ALA A 218 10.38 -8.50 -14.39
C ALA A 218 9.00 -8.82 -14.98
N ALA A 219 8.97 -9.54 -16.11
CA ALA A 219 7.73 -10.02 -16.71
C ALA A 219 6.94 -10.94 -15.76
N GLY A 220 7.63 -11.84 -15.08
CA GLY A 220 7.03 -12.72 -14.07
C GLY A 220 6.46 -11.96 -12.88
N ARG A 221 7.18 -10.96 -12.35
CA ARG A 221 6.70 -10.08 -11.29
C ARG A 221 5.44 -9.30 -11.71
N ASN A 222 5.47 -8.70 -12.88
CA ASN A 222 4.33 -7.95 -13.43
C ASN A 222 3.11 -8.87 -13.64
N TRP A 223 3.35 -10.09 -14.14
CA TRP A 223 2.31 -11.10 -14.27
C TRP A 223 1.69 -11.46 -12.90
N THR A 224 2.53 -11.61 -11.85
CA THR A 224 2.04 -11.89 -10.49
C THR A 224 1.07 -10.83 -10.03
N LEU A 225 1.44 -9.56 -10.16
CA LEU A 225 0.61 -8.43 -9.74
C LEU A 225 -0.68 -8.35 -10.56
N GLY A 226 -0.59 -8.41 -11.88
CA GLY A 226 -1.75 -8.33 -12.77
C GLY A 226 -2.73 -9.49 -12.57
N ASN A 227 -2.22 -10.72 -12.41
CA ASN A 227 -3.06 -11.89 -12.15
C ASN A 227 -3.73 -11.83 -10.77
N THR A 228 -3.02 -11.36 -9.75
CA THR A 228 -3.60 -11.15 -8.42
C THR A 228 -4.67 -10.07 -8.45
N THR A 229 -4.39 -8.94 -9.12
CA THR A 229 -5.36 -7.86 -9.29
C THR A 229 -6.64 -8.36 -9.97
N ALA A 230 -6.51 -9.10 -11.06
CA ALA A 230 -7.66 -9.67 -11.76
C ALA A 230 -8.46 -10.64 -10.88
N ALA A 231 -7.78 -11.47 -10.10
CA ALA A 231 -8.42 -12.44 -9.23
C ALA A 231 -9.18 -11.78 -8.06
N ILE A 232 -8.58 -10.76 -7.42
CA ILE A 232 -9.18 -10.04 -6.29
C ILE A 232 -10.28 -9.07 -6.76
N ALA A 233 -10.11 -8.43 -7.91
CA ALA A 233 -11.09 -7.50 -8.45
C ALA A 233 -12.45 -8.15 -8.68
N GLY A 234 -12.48 -9.43 -9.06
CA GLY A 234 -13.72 -10.22 -9.18
C GLY A 234 -14.50 -10.34 -7.88
N ALA A 235 -13.83 -10.22 -6.73
CA ALA A 235 -14.42 -10.21 -5.39
C ALA A 235 -14.64 -8.78 -4.83
N GLY A 236 -14.39 -7.74 -5.62
CA GLY A 236 -14.53 -6.34 -5.20
C GLY A 236 -13.29 -5.77 -4.49
N GLY A 237 -12.18 -6.50 -4.47
CA GLY A 237 -10.94 -6.09 -3.82
C GLY A 237 -9.97 -5.31 -4.72
N TYR A 238 -8.83 -4.90 -4.14
CA TYR A 238 -7.82 -4.13 -4.85
C TYR A 238 -6.39 -4.57 -4.51
N VAL A 239 -5.46 -4.29 -5.42
CA VAL A 239 -4.02 -4.45 -5.23
C VAL A 239 -3.33 -3.10 -5.36
N LEU A 240 -2.59 -2.73 -4.32
CA LEU A 240 -1.74 -1.54 -4.31
C LEU A 240 -0.32 -1.92 -4.71
N GLY A 241 0.21 -1.32 -5.76
CA GLY A 241 1.64 -1.32 -6.03
C GLY A 241 2.34 -0.26 -5.19
N LYS A 242 3.66 -0.40 -5.00
CA LYS A 242 4.47 0.60 -4.32
C LYS A 242 5.08 1.55 -5.35
N MET A 243 4.92 2.88 -5.12
CA MET A 243 5.56 3.95 -5.91
C MET A 243 5.44 3.76 -7.45
N GLU A 244 5.75 4.71 -8.25
CA GLU A 244 5.96 4.76 -9.72
C GLU A 244 5.40 3.61 -10.61
N PHE A 245 4.47 2.83 -10.09
CA PHE A 245 3.90 1.74 -10.85
C PHE A 245 2.93 2.30 -11.90
N GLU A 246 2.98 1.80 -13.12
CA GLU A 246 2.01 2.15 -14.15
C GLU A 246 0.60 1.74 -13.70
N LEU A 247 -0.17 2.73 -13.23
CA LEU A 247 -1.56 2.54 -12.84
C LEU A 247 -2.36 1.92 -13.98
N GLY A 248 -3.08 0.84 -13.65
CA GLY A 248 -3.93 0.15 -14.58
C GLY A 248 -3.27 -0.96 -15.40
N ALA A 249 -1.95 -1.02 -15.49
CA ALA A 249 -1.28 -2.09 -16.20
C ALA A 249 -1.27 -3.41 -15.39
N TYR A 250 -0.98 -3.31 -14.08
CA TYR A 250 -0.84 -4.50 -13.23
C TYR A 250 -1.51 -4.39 -11.87
N THR A 251 -1.84 -3.17 -11.42
CA THR A 251 -2.49 -2.89 -10.14
C THR A 251 -3.64 -1.92 -10.33
N ASN A 252 -4.62 -1.96 -9.44
CA ASN A 252 -5.72 -1.00 -9.42
C ASN A 252 -5.55 0.07 -8.33
N GLY A 253 -4.34 0.19 -7.80
CA GLY A 253 -3.95 1.25 -6.89
C GLY A 253 -2.44 1.35 -6.67
N VAL A 254 -2.01 2.42 -6.03
CA VAL A 254 -0.62 2.73 -5.69
C VAL A 254 -0.55 3.25 -4.26
N LEU A 255 0.50 2.87 -3.54
CA LEU A 255 0.95 3.55 -2.33
C LEU A 255 2.25 4.29 -2.64
N GLN A 256 2.21 5.61 -2.55
CA GLN A 256 3.36 6.51 -2.68
C GLN A 256 3.91 6.83 -1.29
N GLU A 257 5.13 6.40 -0.98
CA GLU A 257 5.74 6.55 0.35
C GLU A 257 6.34 7.93 0.63
N SER A 258 6.44 8.79 -0.36
CA SER A 258 7.09 10.09 -0.23
C SER A 258 6.27 11.18 -0.92
N CYS A 259 5.04 11.36 -0.47
CA CYS A 259 4.19 12.44 -0.91
C CYS A 259 4.58 13.75 -0.22
N ASN A 260 5.69 14.32 -0.65
CA ASN A 260 6.15 15.60 -0.15
C ASN A 260 5.32 16.74 -0.75
N ALA A 261 5.39 17.92 -0.11
CA ALA A 261 4.78 19.12 -0.67
C ALA A 261 5.38 19.45 -2.04
N GLY A 262 4.54 19.82 -3.01
CA GLY A 262 4.99 20.37 -4.28
C GLY A 262 4.39 19.78 -5.53
N ASN A 263 5.00 20.15 -6.64
CA ASN A 263 4.47 19.89 -7.98
C ASN A 263 4.46 18.39 -8.34
N GLU A 264 5.39 17.62 -7.79
CA GLU A 264 5.44 16.18 -8.01
C GLU A 264 4.16 15.50 -7.51
N THR A 265 3.81 15.72 -6.25
CA THR A 265 2.57 15.19 -5.66
C THR A 265 1.33 15.65 -6.43
N ILE A 266 1.25 16.94 -6.78
CA ILE A 266 0.12 17.47 -7.57
C ILE A 266 0.02 16.75 -8.91
N ASN A 267 1.13 16.60 -9.62
CA ASN A 267 1.14 16.02 -10.96
C ASN A 267 0.81 14.52 -10.97
N VAL A 268 1.38 13.73 -10.05
CA VAL A 268 1.10 12.29 -10.00
C VAL A 268 -0.37 12.02 -9.67
N LEU A 269 -0.99 12.80 -8.79
CA LEU A 269 -2.41 12.70 -8.48
C LEU A 269 -3.29 13.09 -9.68
N ARG A 270 -2.92 14.14 -10.41
CA ARG A 270 -3.64 14.54 -11.63
C ARG A 270 -3.51 13.51 -12.74
N GLN A 271 -2.33 12.87 -12.88
CA GLN A 271 -2.14 11.75 -13.81
C GLN A 271 -3.00 10.55 -13.42
N ALA A 272 -3.09 10.21 -12.14
CA ALA A 272 -3.95 9.14 -11.64
C ALA A 272 -5.44 9.45 -11.87
N ALA A 273 -5.85 10.70 -11.68
CA ALA A 273 -7.21 11.15 -12.00
C ALA A 273 -7.51 11.00 -13.50
N ALA A 274 -6.59 11.44 -14.37
CA ALA A 274 -6.75 11.32 -15.83
C ALA A 274 -6.77 9.85 -16.26
N ALA A 275 -5.95 8.98 -15.68
CA ALA A 275 -5.99 7.54 -15.91
C ALA A 275 -7.35 6.95 -15.51
N SER A 276 -7.87 7.34 -14.33
CA SER A 276 -9.18 6.90 -13.85
C SER A 276 -10.31 7.25 -14.83
N ILE A 277 -10.28 8.46 -15.38
CA ILE A 277 -11.25 8.91 -16.37
C ILE A 277 -11.11 8.14 -17.69
N ARG A 278 -9.86 8.01 -18.18
CA ARG A 278 -9.56 7.31 -19.44
C ARG A 278 -10.04 5.86 -19.41
N ASP A 279 -9.81 5.17 -18.32
CA ASP A 279 -10.03 3.73 -18.19
C ASP A 279 -11.44 3.40 -17.62
N GLY A 280 -12.20 4.42 -17.20
CA GLY A 280 -13.54 4.26 -16.63
C GLY A 280 -13.55 3.56 -15.27
N VAL A 281 -12.43 3.56 -14.56
CA VAL A 281 -12.25 2.94 -13.23
C VAL A 281 -11.67 3.97 -12.26
N THR A 282 -11.98 3.84 -10.97
CA THR A 282 -11.33 4.68 -9.97
C THR A 282 -10.12 3.94 -9.42
N TYR A 283 -8.93 4.44 -9.73
CA TYR A 283 -7.69 3.94 -9.14
C TYR A 283 -7.53 4.46 -7.72
N VAL A 284 -7.09 3.59 -6.81
CA VAL A 284 -6.76 3.98 -5.43
C VAL A 284 -5.35 4.57 -5.41
N TYR A 285 -5.17 5.73 -4.81
CA TYR A 285 -3.87 6.36 -4.63
C TYR A 285 -3.68 6.76 -3.17
N GLN A 286 -2.85 6.01 -2.46
CA GLN A 286 -2.46 6.32 -1.08
C GLN A 286 -1.19 7.18 -1.12
N CYS A 287 -1.34 8.44 -0.76
CA CYS A 287 -0.28 9.43 -0.69
C CYS A 287 0.22 9.52 0.75
N HIS A 288 1.32 8.82 1.07
CA HIS A 288 1.88 8.81 2.41
C HIS A 288 2.98 9.86 2.55
N SER A 289 2.73 10.85 3.41
CA SER A 289 3.67 11.90 3.77
C SER A 289 4.56 11.47 4.95
N SER A 290 5.84 11.80 4.91
CA SER A 290 6.75 11.56 6.03
C SER A 290 6.60 12.60 7.15
N GLY A 291 6.24 13.84 6.81
CA GLY A 291 6.18 14.97 7.73
C GLY A 291 4.79 15.25 8.28
N GLY A 292 3.75 15.00 7.53
CA GLY A 292 2.38 15.30 7.92
C GLY A 292 2.08 16.79 8.03
N SER A 293 2.79 17.64 7.30
CA SER A 293 2.61 19.07 7.35
C SER A 293 1.34 19.52 6.61
N MET A 294 0.81 20.69 7.02
CA MET A 294 -0.33 21.29 6.31
C MET A 294 0.02 21.71 4.88
N ASP A 295 1.30 21.99 4.60
CA ASP A 295 1.78 22.30 3.25
C ASP A 295 1.71 21.06 2.34
N GLU A 296 2.11 19.89 2.85
CA GLU A 296 1.99 18.62 2.15
C GLU A 296 0.53 18.27 1.90
N PHE A 297 -0.33 18.47 2.91
CA PHE A 297 -1.77 18.23 2.77
C PHE A 297 -2.42 19.20 1.78
N ALA A 298 -2.03 20.47 1.76
CA ALA A 298 -2.51 21.44 0.78
C ALA A 298 -2.12 21.03 -0.66
N SER A 299 -0.85 20.63 -0.88
CA SER A 299 -0.42 20.17 -2.20
C SER A 299 -1.15 18.90 -2.65
N PHE A 300 -1.43 17.98 -1.73
CA PHE A 300 -2.29 16.82 -1.98
C PHE A 300 -3.69 17.24 -2.43
N LEU A 301 -4.35 18.15 -1.71
CA LEU A 301 -5.71 18.61 -2.01
C LEU A 301 -5.83 19.25 -3.39
N ILE A 302 -4.78 19.94 -3.87
CA ILE A 302 -4.74 20.48 -5.23
C ILE A 302 -4.92 19.38 -6.27
N GLY A 303 -4.24 18.22 -6.09
CA GLY A 303 -4.29 17.09 -7.01
C GLY A 303 -5.39 16.07 -6.70
N ALA A 304 -6.04 16.12 -5.55
CA ALA A 304 -6.93 15.06 -5.07
C ALA A 304 -8.10 14.76 -6.03
N TYR A 305 -8.47 13.50 -6.10
CA TYR A 305 -9.58 12.98 -6.89
C TYR A 305 -10.31 11.88 -6.09
N PRO A 306 -11.46 11.34 -6.55
CA PRO A 306 -12.26 10.39 -5.76
C PRO A 306 -11.55 9.11 -5.28
N GLY A 307 -10.39 8.78 -5.81
CA GLY A 307 -9.58 7.63 -5.39
C GLY A 307 -8.34 8.00 -4.59
N ALA A 308 -8.11 9.28 -4.30
CA ALA A 308 -6.89 9.73 -3.62
C ALA A 308 -7.10 9.82 -2.12
N PHE A 309 -6.14 9.26 -1.36
CA PHE A 309 -6.12 9.28 0.10
C PHE A 309 -4.78 9.81 0.59
N TRP A 310 -4.79 10.60 1.65
CA TRP A 310 -3.60 11.17 2.28
C TRP A 310 -3.43 10.65 3.70
N GLY A 311 -2.21 10.21 4.02
CA GLY A 311 -1.82 9.77 5.35
C GLY A 311 -0.40 10.18 5.67
N PHE A 312 -0.01 10.09 6.93
CA PHE A 312 1.32 10.51 7.38
C PHE A 312 1.78 9.73 8.61
N GLY A 313 3.07 9.89 8.93
CA GLY A 313 3.70 9.36 10.13
C GLY A 313 4.58 8.13 9.87
N GLY A 314 5.20 7.60 10.92
CA GLY A 314 6.10 6.45 10.82
C GLY A 314 5.36 5.14 10.59
N TRP A 315 6.06 4.19 9.99
CA TRP A 315 5.54 2.87 9.64
C TRP A 315 5.38 1.95 10.86
N TYR A 316 6.16 2.19 11.94
CA TYR A 316 6.31 1.32 13.11
C TYR A 316 6.19 2.15 14.38
N GLN A 317 5.06 2.80 14.61
CA GLN A 317 4.90 3.68 15.76
C GLN A 317 4.22 2.98 16.93
N ALA A 318 4.63 3.39 18.12
CA ALA A 318 3.91 3.02 19.33
C ALA A 318 2.47 3.57 19.29
N THR A 319 1.56 2.86 19.94
CA THR A 319 0.13 3.22 20.02
C THR A 319 -0.11 4.65 20.48
N SER A 320 0.75 5.21 21.32
CA SER A 320 0.66 6.61 21.80
C SER A 320 0.63 7.67 20.68
N ASP A 321 1.11 7.35 19.48
CA ASP A 321 1.19 8.30 18.39
C ASP A 321 -0.08 8.31 17.50
N PHE A 322 -0.99 7.35 17.66
CA PHE A 322 -2.18 7.26 16.83
C PHE A 322 -3.12 8.45 17.04
N ALA A 323 -3.27 8.91 18.28
CA ALA A 323 -4.10 10.05 18.61
C ALA A 323 -3.68 11.34 17.87
N THR A 324 -2.38 11.50 17.59
CA THR A 324 -1.83 12.67 16.91
C THR A 324 -2.05 12.66 15.40
N ARG A 325 -2.43 11.50 14.83
CA ARG A 325 -2.61 11.36 13.38
C ARG A 325 -3.98 11.81 12.88
N TRP A 326 -4.96 11.92 13.76
CA TRP A 326 -6.22 12.56 13.40
C TRP A 326 -6.11 14.07 13.59
N LEU A 327 -5.91 14.78 12.50
CA LEU A 327 -5.76 16.24 12.53
C LEU A 327 -7.14 16.94 12.75
N PRO A 328 -7.20 18.03 13.52
CA PRO A 328 -8.46 18.76 13.73
C PRO A 328 -9.15 19.21 12.44
N ILE A 329 -8.39 19.45 11.37
CA ILE A 329 -8.94 19.82 10.08
C ILE A 329 -9.76 18.66 9.47
N PHE A 330 -9.48 17.41 9.82
CA PHE A 330 -10.23 16.26 9.26
C PHE A 330 -11.71 16.26 9.65
N ASP A 331 -12.05 16.92 10.74
CA ASP A 331 -13.46 17.10 11.17
C ASP A 331 -14.15 18.28 10.49
N GLN A 332 -13.41 19.13 9.76
CA GLN A 332 -13.97 20.29 9.08
C GLN A 332 -14.63 19.89 7.76
N PRO A 333 -15.71 20.59 7.36
CA PRO A 333 -16.38 20.36 6.10
C PRO A 333 -15.49 20.74 4.92
N LEU A 334 -15.45 19.87 3.89
CA LEU A 334 -14.72 20.10 2.66
C LEU A 334 -15.66 20.40 1.49
N GLY A 335 -16.60 19.49 1.23
CA GLY A 335 -17.45 19.48 0.06
C GLY A 335 -16.71 19.06 -1.22
N ALA A 336 -17.45 18.67 -2.24
CA ALA A 336 -16.84 18.29 -3.51
C ALA A 336 -16.09 19.49 -4.15
N PRO A 337 -15.04 19.23 -4.94
CA PRO A 337 -14.40 20.29 -5.70
C PRO A 337 -15.39 20.90 -6.69
N THR A 338 -15.43 22.24 -6.74
CA THR A 338 -16.34 23.00 -7.60
C THR A 338 -15.77 23.26 -8.98
N ALA A 339 -14.44 23.09 -9.13
CA ALA A 339 -13.72 23.22 -10.39
C ALA A 339 -12.40 22.44 -10.32
N ASP A 340 -11.77 22.26 -11.48
CA ASP A 340 -10.41 21.74 -11.57
C ASP A 340 -9.41 22.72 -10.94
N ALA A 341 -8.27 22.17 -10.52
CA ALA A 341 -7.17 22.99 -10.02
C ALA A 341 -6.56 23.85 -11.14
N THR A 342 -6.26 25.10 -10.83
CA THR A 342 -5.66 26.07 -11.75
C THR A 342 -4.27 26.48 -11.28
N PHE A 343 -3.37 26.73 -12.24
CA PHE A 343 -2.02 27.21 -11.97
C PHE A 343 -1.85 28.64 -12.52
N ASN A 344 -1.53 29.56 -11.65
CA ASN A 344 -1.18 30.94 -12.00
C ASN A 344 0.32 31.04 -12.23
N VAL A 345 0.73 31.12 -13.50
CA VAL A 345 2.16 31.16 -13.89
C VAL A 345 2.88 32.40 -13.31
N PRO A 346 2.37 33.62 -13.38
CA PRO A 346 3.03 34.80 -12.82
C PRO A 346 3.36 34.72 -11.34
N THR A 347 2.52 34.08 -10.54
CA THR A 347 2.71 33.93 -9.08
C THR A 347 3.24 32.57 -8.69
N ALA A 348 3.39 31.65 -9.65
CA ALA A 348 3.74 30.24 -9.43
C ALA A 348 2.82 29.56 -8.37
N THR A 349 1.52 29.85 -8.40
CA THR A 349 0.59 29.41 -7.36
C THR A 349 -0.47 28.50 -7.96
N TRP A 350 -0.64 27.33 -7.38
CA TRP A 350 -1.78 26.45 -7.59
C TRP A 350 -2.97 26.91 -6.74
N SER A 351 -4.18 26.77 -7.27
CA SER A 351 -5.40 27.00 -6.50
C SER A 351 -6.50 26.01 -6.87
N ARG A 352 -7.31 25.63 -5.89
CA ARG A 352 -8.49 24.80 -6.05
C ARG A 352 -9.58 25.20 -5.07
N THR A 353 -10.82 25.19 -5.55
CA THR A 353 -11.99 25.53 -4.75
C THR A 353 -12.86 24.30 -4.54
N PHE A 354 -13.26 24.09 -3.30
CA PHE A 354 -14.22 23.10 -2.85
C PHE A 354 -15.51 23.83 -2.38
N ALA A 355 -16.60 23.10 -2.21
CA ALA A 355 -17.84 23.70 -1.79
C ALA A 355 -17.69 24.48 -0.47
N HIS A 356 -16.95 23.96 0.49
CA HIS A 356 -16.75 24.54 1.82
C HIS A 356 -15.32 24.96 2.12
N ALA A 357 -14.40 24.86 1.17
CA ALA A 357 -13.00 25.24 1.37
C ALA A 357 -12.38 25.83 0.11
N SER A 358 -11.26 26.53 0.30
CA SER A 358 -10.35 26.95 -0.78
C SER A 358 -8.92 26.59 -0.39
N VAL A 359 -8.15 26.11 -1.34
CA VAL A 359 -6.78 25.67 -1.16
C VAL A 359 -5.88 26.40 -2.13
N THR A 360 -4.77 26.92 -1.66
CA THR A 360 -3.69 27.48 -2.49
C THR A 360 -2.36 26.84 -2.10
N PHE A 361 -1.46 26.71 -3.07
CA PHE A 361 -0.11 26.20 -2.86
C PHE A 361 0.89 27.03 -3.67
N ASP A 362 1.80 27.70 -2.99
CA ASP A 362 2.85 28.53 -3.59
C ASP A 362 4.08 27.66 -3.87
N MET A 363 4.44 27.55 -5.15
CA MET A 363 5.58 26.75 -5.61
C MET A 363 6.94 27.40 -5.32
N ASN A 364 6.99 28.72 -5.11
CA ASN A 364 8.25 29.41 -4.81
C ASN A 364 8.67 29.22 -3.36
N THR A 365 7.69 29.22 -2.45
CA THR A 365 7.93 29.09 -1.01
C THR A 365 7.66 27.66 -0.50
N MET A 366 7.06 26.80 -1.34
CA MET A 366 6.61 25.43 -0.99
C MET A 366 5.62 25.45 0.20
N THR A 367 4.76 26.45 0.26
CA THR A 367 3.79 26.63 1.34
C THR A 367 2.35 26.54 0.84
N GLY A 368 1.51 25.91 1.64
CA GLY A 368 0.10 25.71 1.38
C GLY A 368 -0.78 26.51 2.34
N ASN A 369 -1.95 26.91 1.86
CA ASN A 369 -2.97 27.53 2.69
C ASN A 369 -4.33 26.88 2.42
N ILE A 370 -5.01 26.50 3.51
CA ILE A 370 -6.36 25.91 3.47
C ILE A 370 -7.27 26.84 4.26
N THR A 371 -8.28 27.39 3.59
CA THR A 371 -9.26 28.26 4.20
C THR A 371 -10.63 27.59 4.15
N THR A 372 -11.24 27.33 5.29
CA THR A 372 -12.60 26.82 5.39
C THR A 372 -13.60 27.95 5.39
N LYS A 373 -14.72 27.77 4.69
CA LYS A 373 -15.84 28.74 4.70
C LYS A 373 -16.70 28.46 5.94
N LYS A 374 -17.00 29.50 6.73
CA LYS A 374 -17.95 29.33 7.82
C LYS A 374 -19.31 28.93 7.25
N MET A 375 -19.85 27.83 7.71
CA MET A 375 -21.26 27.51 7.49
C MET A 375 -22.08 28.34 8.48
N PHE A 376 -22.93 29.20 7.96
CA PHE A 376 -23.88 29.98 8.75
C PHE A 376 -25.15 29.18 8.97
#